data_7b9c9e79eeec5bfdb09864fa83dc642d
#
_entry.id   7b9c9e79eeec5bfdb09864fa83dc642d
#
_cell.length_a   1.000
_cell.length_b   1.000
_cell.length_c   1.000
_cell.angle_alpha   90.00
_cell.angle_beta   90.00
_cell.angle_gamma   90.00
#
_symmetry.space_group_name_H-M   'P 1'
#
loop_
_entity.id
_entity.type
_entity.pdbx_description
1 polymer ?
#
loop_
_entity_poly.entity_id
_entity_poly.type
_entity_poly.pdbx_seq_one_letter_code
_entity_poly.pdbx_strand_id
1 'polypeptide(L)'
;MHAGTLRALEFDRIVSVVSGLAVTSLGEERLAHLHPMTDVARVVAAQRATSEGTRFLADHPGFPLRGPSDLDGILGALGVEGRALEPLRLFGLAEYLESIEQTRSAVRNVGSLFPILSGLVETVASFKGEIADVRRKIEPSGEVADNASPALASIREKLRRHKTRLRSTLDSYLRGRDTSKYLQEQVVTDRNGRYVLMVRAEHRGSIPGIVHGGSASGASLFVEPMETVEINNEIVELEEKEAEEVRRILLALTDNFRGRPADLARTIEVATEVDVIQARARFSQMTDAIEPAISADGSFELRAARHPLLMGKVSARLDDDPGSRVSGLGTRDSGLDDESRAPDPGSRVPVPVDIVMTPPVRILIVTGPNTGGKTVALKTAGLFAAMAQCGLHVPADKGSRLPVFRSMFADIGDEQSISASLSTFSAHITNVV
;
A
#
# COMPACT_ATOMS: atom_id res chain seq x y z
N MET A 1 24.48 -12.99 3.42
CA MET A 1 24.31 -14.08 2.44
C MET A 1 24.35 -13.53 1.03
N HIS A 2 24.90 -14.29 0.07
CA HIS A 2 25.01 -13.82 -1.33
C HIS A 2 23.63 -13.80 -2.00
N ALA A 3 23.31 -12.73 -2.76
CA ALA A 3 22.07 -12.59 -3.48
C ALA A 3 21.83 -13.75 -4.50
N GLY A 4 22.90 -14.26 -5.13
CA GLY A 4 22.83 -15.42 -6.01
C GLY A 4 22.35 -16.69 -5.35
N THR A 5 22.78 -16.94 -4.11
CA THR A 5 22.31 -18.09 -3.30
C THR A 5 20.82 -18.01 -3.00
N LEU A 6 20.33 -16.83 -2.58
CA LEU A 6 18.92 -16.65 -2.26
C LEU A 6 18.03 -16.82 -3.51
N ARG A 7 18.50 -16.35 -4.67
CA ARG A 7 17.82 -16.56 -5.95
C ARG A 7 17.83 -18.03 -6.38
N ALA A 8 18.95 -18.77 -6.21
CA ALA A 8 19.02 -20.20 -6.51
C ALA A 8 18.05 -21.03 -5.63
N LEU A 9 17.77 -20.55 -4.42
CA LEU A 9 16.78 -21.11 -3.50
C LEU A 9 15.36 -20.61 -3.73
N GLU A 10 15.13 -19.71 -4.70
CA GLU A 10 13.84 -19.05 -4.99
C GLU A 10 13.27 -18.31 -3.76
N PHE A 11 14.14 -17.79 -2.90
CA PHE A 11 13.74 -17.05 -1.71
C PHE A 11 13.08 -15.70 -2.06
N ASP A 12 13.48 -15.09 -3.16
CA ASP A 12 12.85 -13.90 -3.74
C ASP A 12 11.35 -14.09 -4.02
N ARG A 13 10.94 -15.27 -4.48
CA ARG A 13 9.53 -15.61 -4.67
C ARG A 13 8.75 -15.69 -3.34
N ILE A 14 9.39 -16.19 -2.28
CA ILE A 14 8.79 -16.17 -0.93
C ILE A 14 8.66 -14.74 -0.44
N VAL A 15 9.68 -13.91 -0.65
CA VAL A 15 9.66 -12.48 -0.30
C VAL A 15 8.51 -11.77 -1.00
N SER A 16 8.31 -11.99 -2.31
CA SER A 16 7.19 -11.42 -3.07
C SER A 16 5.83 -11.83 -2.48
N VAL A 17 5.64 -13.11 -2.15
CA VAL A 17 4.39 -13.56 -1.54
C VAL A 17 4.17 -12.92 -0.17
N VAL A 18 5.21 -12.85 0.66
CA VAL A 18 5.10 -12.31 2.03
C VAL A 18 4.89 -10.80 2.01
N SER A 19 5.59 -10.05 1.15
CA SER A 19 5.40 -8.60 1.00
C SER A 19 3.99 -8.26 0.53
N GLY A 20 3.42 -9.01 -0.40
CA GLY A 20 2.03 -8.87 -0.84
C GLY A 20 0.97 -9.25 0.21
N LEU A 21 1.36 -9.71 1.40
CA LEU A 21 0.47 -9.93 2.55
C LEU A 21 0.41 -8.73 3.51
N ALA A 22 1.30 -7.76 3.34
CA ALA A 22 1.24 -6.49 4.08
C ALA A 22 0.00 -5.69 3.69
N VAL A 23 -0.43 -4.80 4.56
CA VAL A 23 -1.59 -3.92 4.35
C VAL A 23 -1.19 -2.45 4.21
N THR A 24 0.09 -2.14 4.40
CA THR A 24 0.67 -0.80 4.25
C THR A 24 1.85 -0.84 3.29
N SER A 25 2.07 0.27 2.55
CA SER A 25 3.23 0.41 1.64
C SER A 25 4.56 0.24 2.36
N LEU A 26 4.68 0.81 3.58
CA LEU A 26 5.90 0.69 4.39
C LEU A 26 6.15 -0.75 4.88
N GLY A 27 5.09 -1.49 5.22
CA GLY A 27 5.20 -2.91 5.55
C GLY A 27 5.62 -3.75 4.36
N GLU A 28 5.03 -3.49 3.20
CA GLU A 28 5.40 -4.13 1.93
C GLU A 28 6.85 -3.86 1.57
N GLU A 29 7.29 -2.59 1.59
CA GLU A 29 8.68 -2.21 1.31
C GLU A 29 9.66 -2.88 2.27
N ARG A 30 9.36 -2.90 3.58
CA ARG A 30 10.22 -3.55 4.57
C ARG A 30 10.35 -5.04 4.33
N LEU A 31 9.26 -5.71 3.96
CA LEU A 31 9.25 -7.13 3.63
C LEU A 31 9.93 -7.44 2.29
N ALA A 32 9.82 -6.54 1.30
CA ALA A 32 10.54 -6.67 0.03
C ALA A 32 12.07 -6.67 0.20
N HIS A 33 12.56 -6.04 1.28
CA HIS A 33 13.99 -6.02 1.66
C HIS A 33 14.35 -7.06 2.74
N LEU A 34 13.56 -8.12 2.88
CA LEU A 34 13.78 -9.16 3.88
C LEU A 34 15.07 -9.95 3.60
N HIS A 35 15.96 -9.99 4.58
CA HIS A 35 17.22 -10.71 4.49
C HIS A 35 17.46 -11.59 5.71
N PRO A 36 18.05 -12.80 5.53
CA PRO A 36 18.36 -13.70 6.63
C PRO A 36 19.36 -13.07 7.63
N MET A 37 18.94 -12.99 8.88
CA MET A 37 19.74 -12.51 10.00
C MET A 37 20.73 -13.59 10.48
N THR A 38 21.89 -13.16 11.00
CA THR A 38 22.91 -14.05 11.55
C THR A 38 22.99 -13.98 13.08
N ASP A 39 22.30 -13.05 13.69
CA ASP A 39 22.21 -12.90 15.15
C ASP A 39 21.09 -13.81 15.68
N VAL A 40 21.47 -14.80 16.49
CA VAL A 40 20.55 -15.79 17.06
C VAL A 40 19.45 -15.14 17.89
N ALA A 41 19.78 -14.14 18.70
CA ALA A 41 18.79 -13.50 19.57
C ALA A 41 17.73 -12.75 18.74
N ARG A 42 18.15 -12.08 17.66
CA ARG A 42 17.24 -11.41 16.72
C ARG A 42 16.38 -12.40 15.96
N VAL A 43 16.94 -13.53 15.52
CA VAL A 43 16.18 -14.58 14.85
C VAL A 43 15.11 -15.15 15.78
N VAL A 44 15.46 -15.50 17.02
CA VAL A 44 14.51 -16.00 18.01
C VAL A 44 13.42 -15.00 18.34
N ALA A 45 13.78 -13.71 18.49
CA ALA A 45 12.80 -12.65 18.75
C ALA A 45 11.81 -12.51 17.58
N ALA A 46 12.30 -12.53 16.33
CA ALA A 46 11.46 -12.46 15.15
C ALA A 46 10.52 -13.67 15.00
N GLN A 47 11.02 -14.89 15.28
CA GLN A 47 10.21 -16.11 15.28
C GLN A 47 9.08 -16.03 16.32
N ARG A 48 9.40 -15.63 17.54
CA ARG A 48 8.41 -15.45 18.61
C ARG A 48 7.37 -14.39 18.28
N ALA A 49 7.77 -13.26 17.66
CA ALA A 49 6.85 -12.25 17.22
C ALA A 49 5.87 -12.77 16.15
N THR A 50 6.37 -13.58 15.20
CA THR A 50 5.53 -14.25 14.22
C THR A 50 4.56 -15.23 14.89
N SER A 51 5.02 -15.99 15.89
CA SER A 51 4.17 -16.91 16.66
C SER A 51 3.08 -16.19 17.46
N GLU A 52 3.40 -15.04 18.07
CA GLU A 52 2.36 -14.21 18.70
C GLU A 52 1.35 -13.69 17.68
N GLY A 53 1.83 -13.18 16.53
CA GLY A 53 0.96 -12.77 15.44
C GLY A 53 0.05 -13.89 14.95
N THR A 54 0.58 -15.11 14.77
CA THR A 54 -0.20 -16.27 14.33
C THR A 54 -1.28 -16.66 15.32
N ARG A 55 -0.97 -16.64 16.63
CA ARG A 55 -1.96 -16.87 17.70
C ARG A 55 -3.01 -15.76 17.75
N PHE A 56 -2.59 -14.50 17.62
CA PHE A 56 -3.53 -13.38 17.57
C PHE A 56 -4.52 -13.53 16.42
N LEU A 57 -4.03 -13.87 15.22
CA LEU A 57 -4.85 -14.06 14.02
C LEU A 57 -5.75 -15.32 14.07
N ALA A 58 -5.50 -16.27 14.97
CA ALA A 58 -6.38 -17.42 15.17
C ALA A 58 -7.72 -17.02 15.81
N ASP A 59 -7.68 -16.03 16.71
CA ASP A 59 -8.85 -15.57 17.46
C ASP A 59 -9.44 -14.26 16.90
N HIS A 60 -8.70 -13.56 16.02
CA HIS A 60 -9.08 -12.25 15.47
C HIS A 60 -8.89 -12.23 13.96
N PRO A 61 -9.73 -11.50 13.19
CA PRO A 61 -9.67 -11.45 11.73
C PRO A 61 -8.43 -10.71 11.18
N GLY A 62 -7.67 -10.06 12.03
CA GLY A 62 -6.48 -9.28 11.74
C GLY A 62 -6.37 -8.04 12.62
N PHE A 63 -5.26 -7.32 12.45
CA PHE A 63 -5.16 -5.97 13.03
C PHE A 63 -5.99 -5.01 12.18
N PRO A 64 -6.75 -4.07 12.79
CA PRO A 64 -7.56 -3.11 12.05
C PRO A 64 -6.71 -2.02 11.34
N LEU A 65 -5.45 -2.32 11.05
CA LEU A 65 -4.50 -1.44 10.39
C LEU A 65 -4.88 -1.20 8.92
N ARG A 66 -4.87 0.08 8.49
CA ARG A 66 -5.15 0.51 7.11
C ARG A 66 -4.27 1.70 6.79
N GLY A 67 -3.42 1.59 5.77
CA GLY A 67 -2.57 2.68 5.29
C GLY A 67 -3.09 3.28 3.98
N PRO A 68 -2.90 4.59 3.74
CA PRO A 68 -3.12 5.18 2.42
C PRO A 68 -2.06 4.66 1.45
N SER A 69 -2.43 4.54 0.18
CA SER A 69 -1.51 4.07 -0.88
C SER A 69 -0.32 5.02 -1.13
N ASP A 70 -0.47 6.32 -0.79
CA ASP A 70 0.56 7.36 -0.95
C ASP A 70 1.15 7.80 0.41
N LEU A 71 1.37 6.86 1.31
CA LEU A 71 1.90 7.17 2.65
C LEU A 71 3.27 7.86 2.58
N ASP A 72 4.16 7.39 1.70
CA ASP A 72 5.50 7.96 1.52
C ASP A 72 5.45 9.41 1.01
N GLY A 73 4.55 9.70 0.06
CA GLY A 73 4.30 11.05 -0.42
C GLY A 73 3.76 11.98 0.66
N ILE A 74 2.89 11.46 1.55
CA ILE A 74 2.37 12.20 2.70
C ILE A 74 3.50 12.53 3.68
N LEU A 75 4.32 11.54 4.04
CA LEU A 75 5.44 11.71 4.97
C LEU A 75 6.51 12.66 4.41
N GLY A 76 6.84 12.51 3.12
CA GLY A 76 7.74 13.42 2.43
C GLY A 76 7.24 14.88 2.43
N ALA A 77 5.95 15.09 2.22
CA ALA A 77 5.36 16.43 2.25
C ALA A 77 5.30 17.03 3.67
N LEU A 78 5.12 16.21 4.70
CA LEU A 78 5.22 16.65 6.10
C LEU A 78 6.63 17.15 6.47
N GLY A 79 7.67 16.61 5.83
CA GLY A 79 9.06 17.07 6.02
C GLY A 79 9.35 18.47 5.46
N VAL A 80 8.45 19.05 4.63
CA VAL A 80 8.65 20.35 4.02
C VAL A 80 7.89 21.43 4.79
N GLU A 81 8.62 22.33 5.47
CA GLU A 81 8.04 23.43 6.23
C GLU A 81 7.23 24.37 5.33
N GLY A 82 6.09 24.87 5.81
CA GLY A 82 5.22 25.79 5.07
C GLY A 82 4.40 25.16 3.93
N ARG A 83 4.58 23.89 3.65
CA ARG A 83 3.77 23.14 2.68
C ARG A 83 2.57 22.51 3.38
N ALA A 84 1.37 22.86 2.94
CA ALA A 84 0.14 22.21 3.37
C ALA A 84 -0.03 20.87 2.64
N LEU A 85 -0.53 19.86 3.33
CA LEU A 85 -1.05 18.63 2.72
C LEU A 85 -2.40 18.93 2.06
N GLU A 86 -2.68 18.25 0.95
CA GLU A 86 -3.99 18.23 0.32
C GLU A 86 -5.04 17.61 1.25
N PRO A 87 -6.32 18.02 1.14
CA PRO A 87 -7.36 17.53 2.04
C PRO A 87 -7.45 16.00 2.13
N LEU A 88 -7.46 15.30 1.00
CA LEU A 88 -7.52 13.84 0.95
C LEU A 88 -6.29 13.16 1.57
N ARG A 89 -5.11 13.78 1.46
CA ARG A 89 -3.89 13.30 2.11
C ARG A 89 -3.94 13.47 3.63
N LEU A 90 -4.45 14.61 4.12
CA LEU A 90 -4.69 14.82 5.55
C LEU A 90 -5.71 13.83 6.10
N PHE A 91 -6.80 13.61 5.37
CA PHE A 91 -7.83 12.67 5.74
C PHE A 91 -7.28 11.23 5.78
N GLY A 92 -6.51 10.81 4.77
CA GLY A 92 -5.85 9.50 4.74
C GLY A 92 -4.84 9.30 5.86
N LEU A 93 -4.07 10.34 6.23
CA LEU A 93 -3.18 10.30 7.40
C LEU A 93 -3.96 10.13 8.70
N ALA A 94 -5.06 10.85 8.86
CA ALA A 94 -5.93 10.72 10.03
C ALA A 94 -6.55 9.32 10.11
N GLU A 95 -7.02 8.75 9.01
CA GLU A 95 -7.53 7.37 8.96
C GLU A 95 -6.45 6.34 9.33
N TYR A 96 -5.25 6.52 8.83
CA TYR A 96 -4.11 5.66 9.17
C TYR A 96 -3.82 5.69 10.67
N LEU A 97 -3.65 6.88 11.25
CA LEU A 97 -3.39 7.05 12.68
C LEU A 97 -4.55 6.53 13.55
N GLU A 98 -5.79 6.71 13.12
CA GLU A 98 -6.96 6.14 13.78
C GLU A 98 -6.92 4.61 13.77
N SER A 99 -6.55 3.99 12.64
CA SER A 99 -6.40 2.55 12.52
C SER A 99 -5.28 1.99 13.42
N ILE A 100 -4.22 2.77 13.64
CA ILE A 100 -3.15 2.44 14.60
C ILE A 100 -3.68 2.49 16.04
N GLU A 101 -4.46 3.51 16.40
CA GLU A 101 -5.11 3.60 17.73
C GLU A 101 -6.09 2.43 17.96
N GLN A 102 -6.83 2.03 16.93
CA GLN A 102 -7.71 0.85 16.99
C GLN A 102 -6.89 -0.43 17.18
N THR A 103 -5.79 -0.59 16.45
CA THR A 103 -4.86 -1.71 16.59
C THR A 103 -4.27 -1.77 18.00
N ARG A 104 -3.80 -0.64 18.52
CA ARG A 104 -3.34 -0.51 19.91
C ARG A 104 -4.40 -0.96 20.90
N SER A 105 -5.64 -0.51 20.73
CA SER A 105 -6.75 -0.87 21.61
C SER A 105 -7.08 -2.35 21.53
N ALA A 106 -7.10 -2.94 20.35
CA ALA A 106 -7.34 -4.37 20.13
C ALA A 106 -6.29 -5.24 20.84
N VAL A 107 -5.00 -4.89 20.68
CA VAL A 107 -3.89 -5.62 21.33
C VAL A 107 -3.93 -5.44 22.86
N ARG A 108 -4.18 -4.24 23.36
CA ARG A 108 -4.21 -3.96 24.83
C ARG A 108 -5.32 -4.73 25.54
N ASN A 109 -6.47 -4.92 24.91
CA ASN A 109 -7.60 -5.67 25.49
C ASN A 109 -7.24 -7.12 25.80
N VAL A 110 -6.26 -7.69 25.10
CA VAL A 110 -5.80 -9.09 25.25
C VAL A 110 -4.31 -9.18 25.62
N GLY A 111 -3.73 -8.08 26.07
CA GLY A 111 -2.27 -7.86 26.17
C GLY A 111 -1.51 -8.86 27.02
N SER A 112 -2.13 -9.44 28.07
CA SER A 112 -1.50 -10.47 28.90
C SER A 112 -1.15 -11.77 28.14
N LEU A 113 -1.83 -12.04 27.03
CA LEU A 113 -1.61 -13.21 26.18
C LEU A 113 -0.55 -12.99 25.09
N PHE A 114 -0.25 -11.70 24.79
CA PHE A 114 0.60 -11.27 23.67
C PHE A 114 1.62 -10.22 24.10
N PRO A 115 2.63 -10.59 24.92
CA PRO A 115 3.57 -9.63 25.52
C PRO A 115 4.43 -8.87 24.51
N ILE A 116 4.81 -9.49 23.39
CA ILE A 116 5.62 -8.82 22.34
C ILE A 116 4.77 -7.75 21.64
N LEU A 117 3.58 -8.10 21.20
CA LEU A 117 2.66 -7.16 20.57
C LEU A 117 2.27 -6.03 21.52
N SER A 118 1.99 -6.34 22.81
CA SER A 118 1.69 -5.33 23.83
C SER A 118 2.85 -4.37 24.02
N GLY A 119 4.08 -4.87 24.15
CA GLY A 119 5.26 -4.02 24.30
C GLY A 119 5.48 -3.09 23.11
N LEU A 120 5.19 -3.55 21.90
CA LEU A 120 5.26 -2.71 20.69
C LEU A 120 4.23 -1.57 20.75
N VAL A 121 2.95 -1.89 20.95
CA VAL A 121 1.88 -0.87 20.89
C VAL A 121 1.85 0.07 22.09
N GLU A 122 2.52 -0.23 23.20
CA GLU A 122 2.64 0.68 24.32
C GLU A 122 3.43 1.95 23.98
N THR A 123 4.34 1.87 23.04
CA THR A 123 5.18 3.00 22.61
C THR A 123 4.50 3.93 21.60
N VAL A 124 3.30 3.59 21.13
CA VAL A 124 2.51 4.38 20.19
C VAL A 124 2.01 5.67 20.85
N ALA A 125 2.29 6.81 20.23
CA ALA A 125 1.77 8.10 20.68
C ALA A 125 0.30 8.28 20.25
N SER A 126 -0.48 8.99 21.06
CA SER A 126 -1.87 9.31 20.72
C SER A 126 -1.95 10.58 19.89
N PHE A 127 -2.72 10.52 18.78
CA PHE A 127 -3.04 11.62 17.88
C PHE A 127 -4.54 11.92 17.84
N LYS A 128 -5.29 11.56 18.89
CA LYS A 128 -6.76 11.70 18.91
C LYS A 128 -7.23 13.13 18.68
N GLY A 129 -6.50 14.12 19.18
CA GLY A 129 -6.84 15.53 19.01
C GLY A 129 -6.70 15.96 17.56
N GLU A 130 -5.57 15.63 16.94
CA GLU A 130 -5.25 15.94 15.55
C GLU A 130 -6.22 15.22 14.59
N ILE A 131 -6.51 13.94 14.84
CA ILE A 131 -7.49 13.15 14.09
C ILE A 131 -8.89 13.78 14.17
N ALA A 132 -9.33 14.15 15.38
CA ALA A 132 -10.64 14.77 15.57
C ALA A 132 -10.74 16.14 14.87
N ASP A 133 -9.64 16.91 14.85
CA ASP A 133 -9.57 18.19 14.15
C ASP A 133 -9.68 18.02 12.62
N VAL A 134 -8.97 17.05 12.05
CA VAL A 134 -9.07 16.72 10.62
C VAL A 134 -10.49 16.27 10.28
N ARG A 135 -11.05 15.31 11.03
CA ARG A 135 -12.40 14.77 10.81
C ARG A 135 -13.51 15.84 10.88
N ARG A 136 -13.32 16.85 11.75
CA ARG A 136 -14.28 17.96 11.89
C ARG A 136 -14.18 18.94 10.73
N LYS A 137 -12.99 19.14 10.14
CA LYS A 137 -12.71 20.19 9.17
C LYS A 137 -12.65 19.72 7.72
N ILE A 138 -12.45 18.42 7.50
CA ILE A 138 -12.35 17.83 6.16
C ILE A 138 -13.38 16.71 6.04
N GLU A 139 -14.19 16.79 4.99
CA GLU A 139 -15.17 15.75 4.65
C GLU A 139 -14.51 14.56 3.93
N PRO A 140 -15.11 13.38 3.94
CA PRO A 140 -14.60 12.22 3.20
C PRO A 140 -14.44 12.45 1.68
N SER A 141 -15.18 13.42 1.12
CA SER A 141 -15.06 13.87 -0.27
C SER A 141 -13.75 14.59 -0.57
N GLY A 142 -13.01 15.04 0.47
CA GLY A 142 -11.86 15.92 0.37
C GLY A 142 -12.23 17.39 0.37
N GLU A 143 -13.49 17.75 0.60
CA GLU A 143 -13.88 19.14 0.75
C GLU A 143 -13.60 19.64 2.17
N VAL A 144 -13.15 20.89 2.28
CA VAL A 144 -13.03 21.57 3.59
C VAL A 144 -14.44 21.99 4.01
N ALA A 145 -14.87 21.55 5.19
CA ALA A 145 -16.21 21.78 5.70
C ALA A 145 -16.50 23.30 5.87
N ASP A 146 -17.73 23.71 5.64
CA ASP A 146 -18.15 25.11 5.79
C ASP A 146 -17.85 25.68 7.18
N ASN A 147 -17.98 24.84 8.20
CA ASN A 147 -17.73 25.19 9.61
C ASN A 147 -16.28 24.96 10.08
N ALA A 148 -15.36 24.68 9.14
CA ALA A 148 -13.95 24.46 9.46
C ALA A 148 -13.31 25.69 10.16
N SER A 149 -13.78 26.89 9.83
CA SER A 149 -13.51 28.11 10.58
C SER A 149 -14.69 29.10 10.47
N PRO A 150 -14.86 30.00 11.46
CA PRO A 150 -15.88 31.06 11.39
C PRO A 150 -15.67 31.99 10.17
N ALA A 151 -14.42 32.23 9.79
CA ALA A 151 -14.08 33.05 8.62
C ALA A 151 -14.56 32.39 7.32
N LEU A 152 -14.26 31.08 7.12
CA LEU A 152 -14.69 30.32 5.94
C LEU A 152 -16.23 30.29 5.83
N ALA A 153 -16.90 30.02 6.95
CA ALA A 153 -18.37 30.03 6.99
C ALA A 153 -18.95 31.37 6.53
N SER A 154 -18.39 32.50 7.01
CA SER A 154 -18.81 33.85 6.64
C SER A 154 -18.54 34.15 5.15
N ILE A 155 -17.37 33.77 4.65
CA ILE A 155 -16.99 33.96 3.23
C ILE A 155 -17.95 33.18 2.32
N ARG A 156 -18.18 31.91 2.58
CA ARG A 156 -19.07 31.04 1.80
C ARG A 156 -20.52 31.50 1.84
N GLU A 157 -20.98 32.00 2.98
CA GLU A 157 -22.32 32.58 3.10
C GLU A 157 -22.47 33.86 2.23
N LYS A 158 -21.46 34.73 2.21
CA LYS A 158 -21.43 35.89 1.33
C LYS A 158 -21.41 35.46 -0.14
N LEU A 159 -20.56 34.53 -0.50
CA LEU A 159 -20.48 33.98 -1.86
C LEU A 159 -21.83 33.45 -2.32
N ARG A 160 -22.53 32.63 -1.51
CA ARG A 160 -23.87 32.15 -1.84
C ARG A 160 -24.86 33.27 -2.09
N ARG A 161 -24.83 34.30 -1.26
CA ARG A 161 -25.71 35.50 -1.44
C ARG A 161 -25.38 36.24 -2.71
N HIS A 162 -24.12 36.54 -3.00
CA HIS A 162 -23.73 37.26 -4.21
C HIS A 162 -24.01 36.42 -5.48
N LYS A 163 -23.71 35.13 -5.49
CA LYS A 163 -24.05 34.22 -6.60
C LYS A 163 -25.57 34.16 -6.85
N THR A 164 -26.38 34.14 -5.79
CA THR A 164 -27.85 34.16 -5.92
C THR A 164 -28.33 35.48 -6.49
N ARG A 165 -27.80 36.64 -6.01
CA ARG A 165 -28.12 37.97 -6.52
C ARG A 165 -27.72 38.10 -7.98
N LEU A 166 -26.50 37.69 -8.32
CA LEU A 166 -26.00 37.71 -9.69
C LEU A 166 -26.91 36.93 -10.63
N ARG A 167 -27.27 35.68 -10.22
CA ARG A 167 -28.15 34.82 -11.00
C ARG A 167 -29.51 35.44 -11.23
N SER A 168 -30.12 36.04 -10.21
CA SER A 168 -31.40 36.70 -10.34
C SER A 168 -31.34 37.91 -11.28
N THR A 169 -30.23 38.69 -11.23
CA THR A 169 -30.01 39.84 -12.13
C THR A 169 -29.86 39.35 -13.57
N LEU A 170 -29.03 38.33 -13.82
CA LEU A 170 -28.83 37.77 -15.16
C LEU A 170 -30.11 37.11 -15.71
N ASP A 171 -30.87 36.40 -14.87
CA ASP A 171 -32.17 35.85 -15.24
C ASP A 171 -33.17 36.92 -15.73
N SER A 172 -33.10 38.16 -15.18
CA SER A 172 -33.93 39.27 -15.66
C SER A 172 -33.60 39.65 -17.10
N TYR A 173 -32.32 39.59 -17.50
CA TYR A 173 -31.91 39.80 -18.90
C TYR A 173 -32.36 38.62 -19.81
N LEU A 174 -32.30 37.39 -19.32
CA LEU A 174 -32.71 36.20 -20.10
C LEU A 174 -34.23 36.21 -20.40
N ARG A 175 -35.05 36.67 -19.46
CA ARG A 175 -36.52 36.63 -19.54
C ARG A 175 -37.13 37.97 -19.98
N GLY A 176 -36.33 39.04 -20.03
CA GLY A 176 -36.78 40.38 -20.44
C GLY A 176 -37.22 40.40 -21.90
N ARG A 177 -38.45 40.92 -22.18
CA ARG A 177 -38.99 41.01 -23.57
C ARG A 177 -38.10 41.78 -24.51
N ASP A 178 -37.38 42.78 -24.01
CA ASP A 178 -36.52 43.65 -24.82
C ASP A 178 -35.07 43.15 -24.90
N THR A 179 -34.60 42.41 -23.92
CA THR A 179 -33.20 41.91 -23.85
C THR A 179 -33.02 40.53 -24.43
N SER A 180 -33.99 39.63 -24.26
CA SER A 180 -33.92 38.26 -24.75
C SER A 180 -33.70 38.12 -26.26
N LYS A 181 -34.21 39.06 -27.05
CA LYS A 181 -34.03 39.10 -28.52
C LYS A 181 -32.59 39.35 -28.97
N TYR A 182 -31.75 39.95 -28.11
CA TYR A 182 -30.35 40.24 -28.39
C TYR A 182 -29.44 39.10 -28.07
N LEU A 183 -29.93 38.12 -27.29
CA LEU A 183 -29.12 36.95 -26.86
C LEU A 183 -29.03 35.89 -27.97
N GLN A 184 -27.85 35.31 -28.10
CA GLN A 184 -27.63 34.15 -28.96
C GLN A 184 -28.24 32.88 -28.35
N GLU A 185 -28.03 32.74 -27.05
CA GLU A 185 -28.56 31.66 -26.22
C GLU A 185 -29.09 32.24 -24.91
N GLN A 186 -30.17 31.68 -24.39
CA GLN A 186 -30.77 32.13 -23.12
C GLN A 186 -30.12 31.39 -21.94
N VAL A 187 -28.76 31.42 -21.88
CA VAL A 187 -27.95 30.74 -20.85
C VAL A 187 -26.91 31.71 -20.30
N VAL A 188 -26.69 31.63 -19.00
CA VAL A 188 -25.56 32.29 -18.32
C VAL A 188 -24.31 31.41 -18.50
N THR A 189 -23.21 32.00 -18.93
CA THR A 189 -21.95 31.33 -19.17
C THR A 189 -20.86 31.90 -18.26
N ASP A 190 -19.93 31.05 -17.80
CA ASP A 190 -18.72 31.49 -17.13
C ASP A 190 -17.61 31.78 -18.14
N ARG A 191 -16.94 32.92 -17.97
CA ARG A 191 -15.73 33.28 -18.73
C ARG A 191 -14.70 33.88 -17.78
N ASN A 192 -13.61 33.13 -17.56
CA ASN A 192 -12.52 33.56 -16.69
C ASN A 192 -13.00 33.92 -15.26
N GLY A 193 -13.90 33.12 -14.69
CA GLY A 193 -14.46 33.36 -13.35
C GLY A 193 -15.53 34.46 -13.31
N ARG A 194 -16.02 34.94 -14.49
CA ARG A 194 -17.08 35.94 -14.56
C ARG A 194 -18.32 35.37 -15.24
N TYR A 195 -19.47 35.64 -14.69
CA TYR A 195 -20.74 35.24 -15.26
C TYR A 195 -21.18 36.24 -16.30
N VAL A 196 -21.36 35.81 -17.53
CA VAL A 196 -21.61 36.64 -18.71
C VAL A 196 -22.81 36.12 -19.52
N LEU A 197 -23.38 37.00 -20.35
CA LEU A 197 -24.42 36.66 -21.32
C LEU A 197 -23.81 36.47 -22.70
N MET A 198 -24.33 35.56 -23.50
CA MET A 198 -23.94 35.40 -24.89
C MET A 198 -24.85 36.28 -25.79
N VAL A 199 -24.32 37.40 -26.26
CA VAL A 199 -25.03 38.40 -27.07
C VAL A 199 -24.63 38.22 -28.54
N ARG A 200 -25.57 38.34 -29.48
CA ARG A 200 -25.28 38.31 -30.91
C ARG A 200 -24.38 39.48 -31.31
N ALA A 201 -23.38 39.23 -32.13
CA ALA A 201 -22.39 40.26 -32.49
C ALA A 201 -23.01 41.50 -33.10
N GLU A 202 -24.11 41.39 -33.86
CA GLU A 202 -24.89 42.46 -34.46
C GLU A 202 -25.60 43.38 -33.42
N HIS A 203 -25.79 42.85 -32.19
CA HIS A 203 -26.43 43.57 -31.08
C HIS A 203 -25.44 43.98 -29.96
N ARG A 204 -24.15 44.14 -30.29
CA ARG A 204 -23.08 44.52 -29.36
C ARG A 204 -23.41 45.70 -28.43
N GLY A 205 -24.12 46.69 -28.95
CA GLY A 205 -24.46 47.92 -28.20
C GLY A 205 -25.83 47.88 -27.49
N SER A 206 -26.60 46.80 -27.64
CA SER A 206 -27.97 46.72 -27.13
C SER A 206 -28.05 46.37 -25.64
N ILE A 207 -27.00 45.73 -25.09
CA ILE A 207 -26.84 45.51 -23.66
C ILE A 207 -25.58 46.23 -23.20
N PRO A 208 -25.71 47.29 -22.37
CA PRO A 208 -24.56 47.99 -21.81
C PRO A 208 -23.74 47.05 -20.94
N GLY A 209 -22.45 46.87 -21.25
CA GLY A 209 -21.62 45.92 -20.53
C GLY A 209 -20.19 45.83 -21.04
N ILE A 210 -19.38 45.05 -20.37
CA ILE A 210 -17.98 44.75 -20.72
C ILE A 210 -17.94 43.49 -21.58
N VAL A 211 -17.23 43.55 -22.71
CA VAL A 211 -17.03 42.41 -23.61
C VAL A 211 -15.79 41.64 -23.18
N HIS A 212 -15.97 40.39 -22.79
CA HIS A 212 -14.89 39.48 -22.37
C HIS A 212 -14.41 38.55 -23.51
N GLY A 213 -14.74 38.83 -24.74
CA GLY A 213 -14.32 38.08 -25.92
C GLY A 213 -15.50 37.70 -26.82
N GLY A 214 -15.19 37.01 -27.92
CA GLY A 214 -16.18 36.48 -28.87
C GLY A 214 -16.17 34.98 -28.95
N SER A 215 -17.23 34.40 -29.52
CA SER A 215 -17.24 32.96 -29.89
C SER A 215 -16.22 32.69 -31.01
N ALA A 216 -15.81 31.41 -31.15
CA ALA A 216 -14.85 31.02 -32.19
C ALA A 216 -15.34 31.33 -33.63
N SER A 217 -16.64 31.36 -33.85
CA SER A 217 -17.26 31.73 -35.13
C SER A 217 -17.39 33.25 -35.33
N GLY A 218 -17.12 34.10 -34.31
CA GLY A 218 -17.34 35.52 -34.33
C GLY A 218 -18.82 35.97 -34.30
N ALA A 219 -19.76 35.02 -34.25
CA ALA A 219 -21.20 35.31 -34.29
C ALA A 219 -21.76 35.85 -32.97
N SER A 220 -21.04 35.63 -31.87
CA SER A 220 -21.50 36.04 -30.52
C SER A 220 -20.38 36.64 -29.70
N LEU A 221 -20.77 37.52 -28.77
CA LEU A 221 -19.91 38.20 -27.81
C LEU A 221 -20.30 37.77 -26.37
N PHE A 222 -19.31 37.55 -25.52
CA PHE A 222 -19.52 37.36 -24.10
C PHE A 222 -19.56 38.70 -23.40
N VAL A 223 -20.75 39.13 -22.99
CA VAL A 223 -20.99 40.46 -22.39
C VAL A 223 -21.32 40.29 -20.92
N GLU A 224 -20.57 41.00 -20.08
CA GLU A 224 -20.89 41.21 -18.67
C GLU A 224 -21.73 42.49 -18.56
N PRO A 225 -23.01 42.42 -18.20
CA PRO A 225 -23.84 43.61 -18.05
C PRO A 225 -23.28 44.56 -16.98
N MET A 226 -23.36 45.86 -17.18
CA MET A 226 -22.83 46.87 -16.22
C MET A 226 -23.37 46.67 -14.81
N GLU A 227 -24.63 46.25 -14.67
CA GLU A 227 -25.27 45.99 -13.37
C GLU A 227 -24.68 44.82 -12.61
N THR A 228 -23.97 43.92 -13.31
CA THR A 228 -23.38 42.69 -12.72
C THR A 228 -21.88 42.82 -12.46
N VAL A 229 -21.22 43.86 -12.97
CA VAL A 229 -19.75 44.04 -12.86
C VAL A 229 -19.30 44.06 -11.38
N GLU A 230 -19.98 44.88 -10.55
CA GLU A 230 -19.64 45.03 -9.15
C GLU A 230 -19.84 43.69 -8.40
N ILE A 231 -20.96 42.97 -8.65
CA ILE A 231 -21.26 41.70 -8.04
C ILE A 231 -20.23 40.63 -8.46
N ASN A 232 -19.84 40.58 -9.74
CA ASN A 232 -18.80 39.68 -10.22
C ASN A 232 -17.44 39.99 -9.57
N ASN A 233 -17.07 41.27 -9.39
CA ASN A 233 -15.84 41.66 -8.70
C ASN A 233 -15.85 41.18 -7.24
N GLU A 234 -16.96 41.36 -6.52
CA GLU A 234 -17.13 40.89 -5.15
C GLU A 234 -17.04 39.36 -5.05
N ILE A 235 -17.57 38.64 -6.04
CA ILE A 235 -17.48 37.16 -6.10
C ILE A 235 -16.01 36.73 -6.26
N VAL A 236 -15.28 37.33 -7.23
CA VAL A 236 -13.86 36.98 -7.44
C VAL A 236 -13.03 37.25 -6.19
N GLU A 237 -13.22 38.43 -5.56
CA GLU A 237 -12.50 38.73 -4.30
C GLU A 237 -12.83 37.75 -3.17
N LEU A 238 -14.09 37.32 -3.07
CA LEU A 238 -14.49 36.33 -2.05
C LEU A 238 -13.95 34.93 -2.35
N GLU A 239 -13.87 34.55 -3.62
CA GLU A 239 -13.27 33.25 -4.03
C GLU A 239 -11.77 33.23 -3.75
N GLU A 240 -11.04 34.31 -3.94
CA GLU A 240 -9.63 34.44 -3.54
C GLU A 240 -9.47 34.33 -2.03
N LYS A 241 -10.32 35.01 -1.24
CA LYS A 241 -10.34 34.92 0.22
C LYS A 241 -10.70 33.52 0.71
N GLU A 242 -11.62 32.83 0.04
CA GLU A 242 -11.94 31.44 0.33
C GLU A 242 -10.73 30.54 0.13
N ALA A 243 -10.05 30.64 -1.02
CA ALA A 243 -8.88 29.84 -1.34
C ALA A 243 -7.74 30.08 -0.33
N GLU A 244 -7.51 31.32 0.08
CA GLU A 244 -6.50 31.66 1.08
C GLU A 244 -6.85 31.10 2.46
N GLU A 245 -8.12 31.22 2.91
CA GLU A 245 -8.57 30.68 4.18
C GLU A 245 -8.52 29.16 4.21
N VAL A 246 -8.92 28.48 3.12
CA VAL A 246 -8.77 27.03 2.96
C VAL A 246 -7.30 26.62 3.08
N ARG A 247 -6.39 27.31 2.39
CA ARG A 247 -4.96 27.04 2.48
C ARG A 247 -4.44 27.22 3.91
N ARG A 248 -4.89 28.25 4.63
CA ARG A 248 -4.53 28.52 6.02
C ARG A 248 -4.99 27.40 6.96
N ILE A 249 -6.23 26.90 6.75
CA ILE A 249 -6.78 25.77 7.53
C ILE A 249 -5.98 24.50 7.28
N LEU A 250 -5.69 24.18 6.03
CA LEU A 250 -4.92 22.99 5.66
C LEU A 250 -3.49 23.03 6.21
N LEU A 251 -2.85 24.21 6.14
CA LEU A 251 -1.52 24.39 6.71
C LEU A 251 -1.53 24.18 8.23
N ALA A 252 -2.48 24.76 8.94
CA ALA A 252 -2.59 24.59 10.39
C ALA A 252 -2.83 23.12 10.79
N LEU A 253 -3.67 22.39 10.04
CA LEU A 253 -3.87 20.96 10.26
C LEU A 253 -2.60 20.15 10.00
N THR A 254 -1.86 20.49 8.94
CA THR A 254 -0.58 19.85 8.61
C THR A 254 0.46 20.11 9.69
N ASP A 255 0.55 21.35 10.18
CA ASP A 255 1.51 21.76 11.20
C ASP A 255 1.27 21.10 12.56
N ASN A 256 0.03 20.73 12.87
CA ASN A 256 -0.27 19.94 14.08
C ASN A 256 0.45 18.60 14.08
N PHE A 257 0.51 17.89 12.94
CA PHE A 257 1.30 16.66 12.80
C PHE A 257 2.79 16.95 12.74
N ARG A 258 3.21 17.97 11.98
CA ARG A 258 4.61 18.41 11.84
C ARG A 258 5.22 18.81 13.17
N GLY A 259 4.44 19.34 14.09
CA GLY A 259 4.89 19.74 15.44
C GLY A 259 5.30 18.56 16.33
N ARG A 260 5.00 17.31 15.95
CA ARG A 260 5.28 16.09 16.72
C ARG A 260 6.02 15.03 15.90
N PRO A 261 7.16 15.36 15.28
CA PRO A 261 7.80 14.49 14.29
C PRO A 261 8.32 13.18 14.90
N ALA A 262 8.86 13.22 16.12
CA ALA A 262 9.39 12.04 16.81
C ALA A 262 8.27 11.06 17.19
N ASP A 263 7.15 11.58 17.70
CA ASP A 263 5.97 10.78 18.04
C ASP A 263 5.37 10.13 16.81
N LEU A 264 5.25 10.89 15.70
CA LEU A 264 4.72 10.41 14.44
C LEU A 264 5.62 9.31 13.85
N ALA A 265 6.93 9.55 13.78
CA ALA A 265 7.89 8.57 13.27
C ALA A 265 7.85 7.27 14.07
N ARG A 266 7.83 7.37 15.41
CA ARG A 266 7.73 6.19 16.28
C ARG A 266 6.42 5.44 16.08
N THR A 267 5.31 6.15 15.97
CA THR A 267 3.99 5.54 15.78
C THR A 267 3.92 4.79 14.43
N ILE A 268 4.45 5.37 13.38
CA ILE A 268 4.53 4.75 12.06
C ILE A 268 5.48 3.54 12.08
N GLU A 269 6.63 3.64 12.74
CA GLU A 269 7.58 2.53 12.88
C GLU A 269 6.92 1.32 13.56
N VAL A 270 6.19 1.54 14.65
CA VAL A 270 5.45 0.47 15.34
C VAL A 270 4.37 -0.13 14.45
N ALA A 271 3.62 0.71 13.73
CA ALA A 271 2.60 0.23 12.81
C ALA A 271 3.19 -0.64 11.69
N THR A 272 4.34 -0.23 11.15
CA THR A 272 5.08 -1.00 10.15
C THR A 272 5.55 -2.35 10.71
N GLU A 273 6.06 -2.38 11.93
CA GLU A 273 6.49 -3.64 12.57
C GLU A 273 5.29 -4.57 12.84
N VAL A 274 4.16 -4.04 13.29
CA VAL A 274 2.91 -4.81 13.46
C VAL A 274 2.42 -5.38 12.13
N ASP A 275 2.50 -4.61 11.04
CA ASP A 275 2.13 -5.08 9.70
C ASP A 275 3.06 -6.20 9.21
N VAL A 276 4.37 -6.05 9.43
CA VAL A 276 5.37 -7.10 9.13
C VAL A 276 5.06 -8.39 9.90
N ILE A 277 4.75 -8.28 11.18
CA ILE A 277 4.36 -9.44 12.00
C ILE A 277 3.07 -10.08 11.46
N GLN A 278 2.08 -9.27 11.10
CA GLN A 278 0.83 -9.75 10.51
C GLN A 278 1.05 -10.48 9.19
N ALA A 279 1.86 -9.94 8.31
CA ALA A 279 2.17 -10.55 7.01
C ALA A 279 2.87 -11.92 7.19
N ARG A 280 3.88 -11.99 8.08
CA ARG A 280 4.55 -13.25 8.42
C ARG A 280 3.58 -14.26 9.04
N ALA A 281 2.71 -13.82 9.93
CA ALA A 281 1.70 -14.66 10.56
C ALA A 281 0.67 -15.19 9.55
N ARG A 282 0.21 -14.35 8.62
CA ARG A 282 -0.67 -14.77 7.51
C ARG A 282 -0.01 -15.80 6.60
N PHE A 283 1.28 -15.60 6.28
CA PHE A 283 2.06 -16.59 5.53
C PHE A 283 2.15 -17.91 6.29
N SER A 284 2.39 -17.87 7.60
CA SER A 284 2.41 -19.06 8.47
C SER A 284 1.08 -19.83 8.41
N GLN A 285 -0.06 -19.13 8.54
CA GLN A 285 -1.38 -19.74 8.43
C GLN A 285 -1.68 -20.30 7.03
N MET A 286 -1.28 -19.56 6.00
CA MET A 286 -1.50 -19.95 4.60
C MET A 286 -0.78 -21.26 4.25
N THR A 287 0.41 -21.47 4.83
CA THR A 287 1.28 -22.61 4.55
C THR A 287 1.25 -23.70 5.64
N ASP A 288 0.38 -23.56 6.63
CA ASP A 288 0.32 -24.45 7.81
C ASP A 288 1.71 -24.64 8.44
N ALA A 289 2.45 -23.53 8.56
CA ALA A 289 3.84 -23.52 8.99
C ALA A 289 3.96 -23.46 10.53
N ILE A 290 5.06 -23.96 11.04
CA ILE A 290 5.39 -23.96 12.48
C ILE A 290 6.64 -23.12 12.76
N GLU A 291 6.76 -22.62 13.99
CA GLU A 291 8.01 -22.06 14.52
C GLU A 291 9.06 -23.18 14.64
N PRO A 292 10.15 -23.16 13.86
CA PRO A 292 11.22 -24.12 14.03
C PRO A 292 12.02 -23.80 15.29
N ALA A 293 12.42 -24.80 16.05
CA ALA A 293 13.34 -24.60 17.16
C ALA A 293 14.71 -24.16 16.63
N ILE A 294 15.30 -23.13 17.23
CA ILE A 294 16.66 -22.73 16.88
C ILE A 294 17.67 -23.59 17.59
N SER A 295 18.45 -24.33 16.80
CA SER A 295 19.44 -25.28 17.28
C SER A 295 20.72 -24.56 17.72
N ALA A 296 21.18 -24.86 18.95
CA ALA A 296 22.45 -24.35 19.47
C ALA A 296 23.62 -25.31 19.19
N ASP A 297 23.34 -26.59 18.96
CA ASP A 297 24.33 -27.65 18.73
C ASP A 297 24.67 -27.91 17.26
N GLY A 298 24.05 -27.13 16.36
CA GLY A 298 24.24 -27.25 14.91
C GLY A 298 23.37 -28.36 14.27
N SER A 299 22.43 -28.93 15.01
CA SER A 299 21.48 -29.89 14.45
C SER A 299 20.55 -29.25 13.45
N PHE A 300 20.38 -29.89 12.30
CA PHE A 300 19.48 -29.53 11.22
C PHE A 300 18.46 -30.67 11.06
N GLU A 301 17.25 -30.47 11.50
CA GLU A 301 16.18 -31.45 11.42
C GLU A 301 14.90 -30.83 10.87
N LEU A 302 14.46 -31.31 9.74
CA LEU A 302 13.18 -31.04 9.16
C LEU A 302 12.33 -32.30 9.12
N ARG A 303 11.12 -32.21 9.64
CA ARG A 303 10.16 -33.32 9.69
C ARG A 303 8.97 -32.97 8.80
N ALA A 304 8.62 -33.85 7.90
CA ALA A 304 7.53 -33.70 6.94
C ALA A 304 7.53 -32.32 6.25
N ALA A 305 8.71 -31.83 5.88
CA ALA A 305 8.88 -30.53 5.25
C ALA A 305 8.22 -30.50 3.87
N ARG A 306 7.44 -29.44 3.59
CA ARG A 306 6.71 -29.24 2.33
C ARG A 306 7.16 -27.94 1.67
N HIS A 307 7.67 -28.03 0.46
CA HIS A 307 8.15 -26.83 -0.24
C HIS A 307 7.01 -25.83 -0.48
N PRO A 308 7.07 -24.60 0.06
CA PRO A 308 5.95 -23.66 0.06
C PRO A 308 5.52 -23.24 -1.36
N LEU A 309 6.45 -23.07 -2.29
CA LEU A 309 6.13 -22.69 -3.69
C LEU A 309 5.37 -23.77 -4.48
N LEU A 310 5.32 -25.01 -3.95
CA LEU A 310 4.52 -26.11 -4.52
C LEU A 310 3.12 -26.19 -3.89
N MET A 311 2.82 -25.36 -2.89
CA MET A 311 1.51 -25.31 -2.25
C MET A 311 0.56 -24.43 -3.08
N GLY A 312 -0.63 -24.94 -3.40
CA GLY A 312 -1.57 -24.26 -4.30
C GLY A 312 -1.93 -22.84 -3.86
N LYS A 313 -2.06 -22.59 -2.56
CA LYS A 313 -2.34 -21.24 -2.04
C LYS A 313 -1.19 -20.24 -2.27
N VAL A 314 0.04 -20.70 -2.30
CA VAL A 314 1.23 -19.87 -2.54
C VAL A 314 1.41 -19.63 -4.02
N SER A 315 1.30 -20.70 -4.86
CA SER A 315 1.43 -20.56 -6.32
C SER A 315 0.36 -19.64 -6.91
N ALA A 316 -0.89 -19.74 -6.45
CA ALA A 316 -1.97 -18.86 -6.93
C ALA A 316 -1.64 -17.37 -6.71
N ARG A 317 -1.02 -17.00 -5.58
CA ARG A 317 -0.63 -15.61 -5.34
C ARG A 317 0.51 -15.12 -6.25
N LEU A 318 1.40 -16.00 -6.65
CA LEU A 318 2.47 -15.66 -7.60
C LEU A 318 1.94 -15.47 -9.02
N ASP A 319 0.88 -16.21 -9.38
CA ASP A 319 0.25 -16.11 -10.70
C ASP A 319 -0.61 -14.83 -10.82
N ASP A 320 -1.13 -14.31 -9.70
CA ASP A 320 -1.91 -13.07 -9.62
C ASP A 320 -1.03 -11.80 -9.63
N ASP A 321 0.28 -11.90 -9.43
CA ASP A 321 1.19 -10.75 -9.47
C ASP A 321 1.38 -10.24 -10.91
N PRO A 322 0.96 -8.98 -11.24
CA PRO A 322 1.10 -8.41 -12.58
C PRO A 322 2.54 -8.34 -13.10
N GLY A 323 3.53 -8.35 -12.20
CA GLY A 323 4.96 -8.39 -12.55
C GLY A 323 5.47 -9.75 -13.02
N SER A 324 4.76 -10.84 -12.71
CA SER A 324 5.16 -12.22 -13.04
C SER A 324 4.84 -12.64 -14.48
N ARG A 325 4.09 -11.86 -15.25
CA ARG A 325 3.61 -12.22 -16.60
C ARG A 325 4.65 -12.16 -17.73
N VAL A 326 5.93 -11.95 -17.46
CA VAL A 326 6.98 -11.72 -18.48
C VAL A 326 7.85 -12.95 -18.78
N SER A 327 7.64 -14.11 -18.17
CA SER A 327 8.45 -15.31 -18.50
C SER A 327 7.63 -16.59 -18.60
N GLY A 328 6.73 -16.65 -19.56
CA GLY A 328 5.97 -17.85 -19.86
C GLY A 328 5.44 -17.85 -21.29
N LEU A 329 6.32 -17.96 -22.29
CA LEU A 329 5.93 -18.43 -23.64
C LEU A 329 5.60 -19.92 -23.54
N GLY A 330 4.40 -20.23 -23.10
CA GLY A 330 3.77 -21.55 -23.23
C GLY A 330 2.73 -21.48 -24.33
N THR A 331 3.02 -22.08 -25.48
CA THR A 331 2.11 -22.30 -26.60
C THR A 331 0.75 -22.82 -26.13
N ARG A 332 -0.29 -22.04 -26.40
CA ARG A 332 -1.66 -22.58 -26.44
C ARG A 332 -1.77 -23.41 -27.71
N ASP A 333 -1.75 -24.70 -27.56
CA ASP A 333 -2.24 -25.61 -28.57
C ASP A 333 -3.74 -25.83 -28.38
N SER A 334 -4.48 -25.63 -29.45
CA SER A 334 -5.93 -25.69 -29.48
C SER A 334 -6.37 -27.13 -29.75
N GLY A 335 -7.29 -27.61 -28.93
CA GLY A 335 -8.26 -28.62 -29.32
C GLY A 335 -7.99 -30.02 -28.81
N LEU A 336 -8.82 -30.46 -27.92
CA LEU A 336 -9.72 -31.60 -28.00
C LEU A 336 -10.33 -31.86 -26.62
N ASP A 337 -11.65 -31.97 -26.58
CA ASP A 337 -12.46 -32.31 -25.42
C ASP A 337 -12.04 -33.66 -24.83
N ASP A 338 -11.62 -33.68 -23.55
CA ASP A 338 -11.64 -34.88 -22.77
C ASP A 338 -12.13 -34.50 -21.35
N GLU A 339 -13.33 -35.01 -21.01
CA GLU A 339 -13.97 -34.90 -19.72
C GLU A 339 -13.21 -35.73 -18.67
N SER A 340 -12.02 -35.31 -18.28
CA SER A 340 -11.40 -35.70 -17.01
C SER A 340 -11.13 -34.45 -16.21
N ARG A 341 -12.02 -34.20 -15.25
CA ARG A 341 -11.98 -33.10 -14.28
C ARG A 341 -10.58 -33.02 -13.67
N ALA A 342 -9.74 -32.10 -14.19
CA ALA A 342 -8.45 -31.80 -13.56
C ALA A 342 -8.70 -31.44 -12.09
N PRO A 343 -7.92 -31.98 -11.13
CA PRO A 343 -8.08 -31.66 -9.73
C PRO A 343 -7.86 -30.15 -9.54
N ASP A 344 -8.73 -29.54 -8.73
CA ASP A 344 -8.70 -28.14 -8.32
C ASP A 344 -7.24 -27.71 -8.04
N PRO A 345 -6.69 -26.65 -8.68
CA PRO A 345 -5.33 -26.16 -8.42
C PRO A 345 -5.05 -25.87 -6.94
N GLY A 346 -6.09 -25.59 -6.14
CA GLY A 346 -6.00 -25.39 -4.69
C GLY A 346 -5.69 -26.65 -3.87
N SER A 347 -5.77 -27.86 -4.43
CA SER A 347 -5.63 -29.13 -3.70
C SER A 347 -4.25 -29.79 -3.79
N ARG A 348 -3.26 -29.20 -4.47
CA ARG A 348 -1.93 -29.78 -4.59
C ARG A 348 -1.17 -29.65 -3.27
N VAL A 349 -1.16 -30.70 -2.47
CA VAL A 349 -0.30 -30.82 -1.29
C VAL A 349 1.03 -31.45 -1.71
N PRO A 350 2.18 -30.76 -1.54
CA PRO A 350 3.48 -31.32 -1.87
C PRO A 350 3.78 -32.58 -1.01
N VAL A 351 4.47 -33.51 -1.60
CA VAL A 351 4.95 -34.70 -0.84
C VAL A 351 5.92 -34.23 0.24
N PRO A 352 5.68 -34.59 1.51
CA PRO A 352 6.56 -34.17 2.61
C PRO A 352 7.90 -34.93 2.55
N VAL A 353 8.97 -34.26 3.02
CA VAL A 353 10.32 -34.84 3.10
C VAL A 353 10.91 -34.64 4.49
N ASP A 354 11.57 -35.67 5.01
CA ASP A 354 12.37 -35.60 6.22
C ASP A 354 13.84 -35.36 5.84
N ILE A 355 14.47 -34.37 6.49
CA ILE A 355 15.91 -34.09 6.34
C ILE A 355 16.50 -33.99 7.73
N VAL A 356 17.40 -34.95 8.05
CA VAL A 356 18.00 -35.03 9.39
C VAL A 356 19.51 -35.04 9.25
N MET A 357 20.15 -34.04 9.83
CA MET A 357 21.60 -33.94 9.94
C MET A 357 21.97 -33.45 11.35
N THR A 358 22.37 -34.36 12.19
CA THR A 358 22.74 -34.10 13.60
C THR A 358 24.22 -34.39 13.81
N PRO A 359 24.92 -33.65 14.68
CA PRO A 359 26.31 -33.93 15.00
C PRO A 359 26.51 -35.42 15.43
N PRO A 360 27.59 -36.09 14.99
CA PRO A 360 28.75 -35.55 14.28
C PRO A 360 28.63 -35.46 12.75
N VAL A 361 27.44 -35.77 12.18
CA VAL A 361 27.21 -35.77 10.73
C VAL A 361 27.33 -34.35 10.20
N ARG A 362 28.17 -34.16 9.16
CA ARG A 362 28.42 -32.84 8.52
C ARG A 362 28.10 -32.84 7.04
N ILE A 363 27.88 -33.97 6.43
CA ILE A 363 27.65 -34.16 5.01
C ILE A 363 26.40 -35.02 4.84
N LEU A 364 25.46 -34.55 4.04
CA LEU A 364 24.29 -35.31 3.60
C LEU A 364 24.38 -35.53 2.10
N ILE A 365 24.38 -36.79 1.67
CA ILE A 365 24.35 -37.18 0.27
C ILE A 365 22.96 -37.65 -0.09
N VAL A 366 22.32 -36.97 -1.04
CA VAL A 366 20.97 -37.31 -1.54
C VAL A 366 21.12 -38.01 -2.89
N THR A 367 20.80 -39.29 -2.98
CA THR A 367 20.89 -40.09 -4.21
C THR A 367 19.51 -40.53 -4.68
N GLY A 368 19.39 -40.86 -5.95
CA GLY A 368 18.13 -41.33 -6.55
C GLY A 368 17.93 -40.85 -8.00
N PRO A 369 16.85 -41.28 -8.67
CA PRO A 369 16.55 -40.86 -10.05
C PRO A 369 16.26 -39.33 -10.12
N ASN A 370 16.46 -38.73 -11.31
CA ASN A 370 16.29 -37.27 -11.48
C ASN A 370 14.84 -36.78 -11.27
N THR A 371 13.87 -37.63 -11.49
CA THR A 371 12.44 -37.40 -11.20
C THR A 371 12.06 -37.54 -9.72
N GLY A 372 12.99 -37.97 -8.87
CA GLY A 372 12.73 -38.31 -7.46
C GLY A 372 12.71 -37.14 -6.48
N GLY A 373 12.67 -35.89 -6.92
CA GLY A 373 12.56 -34.73 -6.02
C GLY A 373 13.83 -34.31 -5.28
N LYS A 374 15.02 -34.83 -5.66
CA LYS A 374 16.32 -34.49 -5.03
C LYS A 374 16.57 -32.96 -4.96
N THR A 375 16.41 -32.28 -6.11
CA THR A 375 16.58 -30.83 -6.21
C THR A 375 15.58 -30.08 -5.32
N VAL A 376 14.35 -30.56 -5.25
CA VAL A 376 13.31 -29.97 -4.37
C VAL A 376 13.70 -30.13 -2.91
N ALA A 377 14.20 -31.30 -2.50
CA ALA A 377 14.64 -31.51 -1.13
C ALA A 377 15.80 -30.60 -0.73
N LEU A 378 16.81 -30.42 -1.60
CA LEU A 378 17.95 -29.50 -1.38
C LEU A 378 17.50 -28.05 -1.33
N LYS A 379 16.64 -27.61 -2.28
CA LYS A 379 16.05 -26.27 -2.26
C LYS A 379 15.24 -26.04 -0.98
N THR A 380 14.42 -27.02 -0.55
CA THR A 380 13.64 -26.93 0.69
C THR A 380 14.54 -26.73 1.91
N ALA A 381 15.63 -27.48 2.03
CA ALA A 381 16.56 -27.34 3.14
C ALA A 381 17.16 -25.91 3.22
N GLY A 382 17.73 -25.41 2.13
CA GLY A 382 18.30 -24.08 2.07
C GLY A 382 17.27 -22.97 2.25
N LEU A 383 16.12 -23.11 1.61
CA LEU A 383 15.01 -22.16 1.70
C LEU A 383 14.51 -22.05 3.15
N PHE A 384 14.29 -23.15 3.85
CA PHE A 384 13.81 -23.16 5.24
C PHE A 384 14.81 -22.54 6.20
N ALA A 385 16.10 -22.74 5.99
CA ALA A 385 17.13 -22.05 6.76
C ALA A 385 17.07 -20.52 6.54
N ALA A 386 16.92 -20.07 5.29
CA ALA A 386 16.76 -18.66 4.98
C ALA A 386 15.45 -18.07 5.57
N MET A 387 14.33 -18.77 5.43
CA MET A 387 13.03 -18.40 6.00
C MET A 387 13.11 -18.25 7.52
N ALA A 388 13.64 -19.26 8.21
CA ALA A 388 13.77 -19.24 9.67
C ALA A 388 14.61 -18.05 10.15
N GLN A 389 15.72 -17.75 9.47
CA GLN A 389 16.57 -16.61 9.79
C GLN A 389 15.95 -15.25 9.45
N CYS A 390 14.81 -15.23 8.74
CA CYS A 390 14.01 -14.02 8.50
C CYS A 390 12.81 -13.89 9.45
N GLY A 391 12.67 -14.78 10.44
CA GLY A 391 11.51 -14.82 11.33
C GLY A 391 10.25 -15.39 10.68
N LEU A 392 10.38 -16.04 9.52
CA LEU A 392 9.28 -16.78 8.90
C LEU A 392 9.18 -18.18 9.49
N HIS A 393 7.97 -18.65 9.75
CA HIS A 393 7.72 -20.05 10.07
C HIS A 393 7.97 -20.93 8.84
N VAL A 394 8.19 -22.22 9.06
CA VAL A 394 8.48 -23.20 8.01
C VAL A 394 7.38 -24.24 7.91
N PRO A 395 6.93 -24.60 6.69
CA PRO A 395 5.90 -25.64 6.48
C PRO A 395 6.47 -27.04 6.77
N ALA A 396 6.57 -27.38 8.04
CA ALA A 396 7.10 -28.63 8.54
C ALA A 396 6.35 -29.10 9.81
N ASP A 397 6.56 -30.32 10.24
CA ASP A 397 5.94 -30.84 11.45
C ASP A 397 6.73 -30.45 12.72
N LYS A 398 6.03 -30.47 13.86
CA LYS A 398 6.61 -30.17 15.17
C LYS A 398 7.84 -31.03 15.44
N GLY A 399 8.84 -30.44 16.10
CA GLY A 399 10.12 -31.05 16.37
C GLY A 399 11.18 -30.76 15.30
N SER A 400 10.84 -30.01 14.26
CA SER A 400 11.83 -29.48 13.33
C SER A 400 12.68 -28.41 14.01
N ARG A 401 13.99 -28.45 13.76
CA ARG A 401 14.97 -27.49 14.31
C ARG A 401 16.04 -27.14 13.29
N LEU A 402 16.46 -25.87 13.32
CA LEU A 402 17.38 -25.31 12.35
C LEU A 402 18.46 -24.50 13.06
N PRO A 403 19.74 -24.64 12.67
CA PRO A 403 20.79 -23.75 13.16
C PRO A 403 20.74 -22.40 12.46
N VAL A 404 21.32 -21.36 13.07
CA VAL A 404 21.53 -20.08 12.43
C VAL A 404 22.88 -20.13 11.67
N PHE A 405 22.81 -20.03 10.36
CA PHE A 405 23.98 -20.02 9.49
C PHE A 405 24.55 -18.62 9.36
N ARG A 406 25.87 -18.46 9.46
CA ARG A 406 26.56 -17.21 9.17
C ARG A 406 26.65 -16.93 7.66
N SER A 407 26.80 -18.00 6.87
CA SER A 407 26.83 -17.95 5.41
C SER A 407 26.15 -19.17 4.83
N MET A 408 25.49 -19.03 3.69
CA MET A 408 24.93 -20.11 2.90
C MET A 408 25.37 -19.94 1.45
N PHE A 409 25.70 -21.04 0.82
CA PHE A 409 26.04 -21.12 -0.59
C PHE A 409 25.16 -22.19 -1.23
N ALA A 410 24.58 -21.89 -2.37
CA ALA A 410 23.79 -22.84 -3.14
C ALA A 410 24.29 -22.81 -4.59
N ASP A 411 24.66 -23.99 -5.06
CA ASP A 411 24.98 -24.24 -6.44
C ASP A 411 24.01 -25.26 -6.99
N ILE A 412 22.94 -24.79 -7.60
CA ILE A 412 21.80 -25.58 -8.08
C ILE A 412 21.61 -25.21 -9.55
N GLY A 413 22.20 -26.02 -10.46
CA GLY A 413 22.06 -25.84 -11.91
C GLY A 413 20.91 -26.70 -12.46
N ASP A 414 20.16 -26.16 -13.44
CA ASP A 414 19.22 -26.95 -14.23
C ASP A 414 20.02 -27.71 -15.32
N GLU A 415 20.08 -29.04 -15.22
CA GLU A 415 20.73 -29.95 -16.20
C GLU A 415 20.02 -30.03 -17.58
N GLN A 416 19.00 -29.22 -17.84
CA GLN A 416 18.14 -29.38 -19.01
C GLN A 416 18.54 -28.58 -20.26
N SER A 417 19.69 -27.89 -20.26
CA SER A 417 20.12 -27.13 -21.44
C SER A 417 21.56 -27.45 -21.84
N ILE A 418 21.70 -28.24 -22.90
CA ILE A 418 23.02 -28.60 -23.49
C ILE A 418 23.77 -27.36 -24.02
N SER A 419 23.08 -26.31 -24.41
CA SER A 419 23.69 -25.03 -24.81
C SER A 419 24.15 -24.16 -23.64
N ALA A 420 23.64 -24.41 -22.43
CA ALA A 420 24.01 -23.70 -21.19
C ALA A 420 25.19 -24.34 -20.46
N SER A 421 25.64 -25.55 -20.83
CA SER A 421 26.63 -26.32 -20.08
C SER A 421 28.00 -25.64 -19.97
N LEU A 422 28.44 -24.87 -20.98
CA LEU A 422 29.70 -24.10 -20.90
C LEU A 422 29.54 -22.81 -20.05
N SER A 423 28.38 -22.18 -20.06
CA SER A 423 28.09 -20.99 -19.24
C SER A 423 27.80 -21.37 -17.78
N THR A 424 27.19 -22.52 -17.53
CA THR A 424 26.97 -23.09 -16.19
C THR A 424 28.29 -23.44 -15.50
N PHE A 425 29.24 -24.08 -16.18
CA PHE A 425 30.56 -24.38 -15.60
C PHE A 425 31.31 -23.13 -15.19
N SER A 426 31.29 -22.08 -16.01
CA SER A 426 31.93 -20.79 -15.67
C SER A 426 31.21 -20.09 -14.52
N ALA A 427 29.87 -20.16 -14.45
CA ALA A 427 29.10 -19.64 -13.34
C ALA A 427 29.34 -20.43 -12.04
N HIS A 428 29.46 -21.77 -12.10
CA HIS A 428 29.84 -22.62 -10.97
C HIS A 428 31.21 -22.24 -10.40
N ILE A 429 32.21 -22.03 -11.26
CA ILE A 429 33.57 -21.62 -10.83
C ILE A 429 33.53 -20.22 -10.19
N THR A 430 32.77 -19.29 -10.75
CA THR A 430 32.63 -17.93 -10.19
C THR A 430 31.92 -17.90 -8.83
N ASN A 431 31.06 -18.88 -8.55
CA ASN A 431 30.38 -19.01 -7.25
C ASN A 431 31.24 -19.71 -6.19
N VAL A 432 32.32 -20.41 -6.57
CA VAL A 432 33.23 -21.16 -5.67
C VAL A 432 34.49 -20.38 -5.34
N VAL A 433 34.88 -19.40 -6.15
CA VAL A 433 36.02 -18.49 -5.93
C VAL A 433 35.55 -17.19 -5.30
#